data_7ceaae5341f213e523ff4d34e32164e7
#
_entry.id   7ceaae5341f213e523ff4d34e32164e7
#
_cell.length_a   1.000
_cell.length_b   1.000
_cell.length_c   1.000
_cell.angle_alpha   90.00
_cell.angle_beta   90.00
_cell.angle_gamma   90.00
#
_symmetry.space_group_name_H-M   'P 1'
#
loop_
_entity.id
_entity.type
_entity.pdbx_description
1 polymer ?
#
loop_
_entity_poly.entity_id
_entity_poly.type
_entity_poly.pdbx_seq_one_letter_code
_entity_poly.pdbx_strand_id
1 'polypeptide(L)'
;AYVRERHAFGSALLDEPTIRFTLADMATGLETSRLMLWRAASALDAGDPDKVELCAMAKRYVTDTCFDVADKALQLHGGYGYLREYGLEKIV
;
A
#
# COMPACT_ATOMS: atom_id res chain seq x y z
N ALA A 1 -6.44 8.27 -8.27
CA ALA A 1 -5.07 8.22 -7.92
C ALA A 1 -4.17 8.29 -9.16
N TYR A 2 -2.87 8.17 -8.97
CA TYR A 2 -1.91 8.36 -10.05
C TYR A 2 -2.19 7.48 -11.27
N VAL A 3 -2.44 6.20 -11.04
CA VAL A 3 -2.70 5.26 -12.12
C VAL A 3 -3.97 5.61 -12.89
N ARG A 4 -4.96 6.15 -12.21
CA ARG A 4 -6.24 6.52 -12.84
C ARG A 4 -6.18 7.79 -13.66
N GLU A 5 -5.28 8.68 -13.32
CA GLU A 5 -5.20 9.98 -13.99
C GLU A 5 -4.67 9.89 -15.41
N ARG A 6 -3.98 8.81 -15.75
CA ARG A 6 -3.39 8.61 -17.05
C ARG A 6 -4.27 7.74 -17.91
N HIS A 7 -5.25 8.33 -18.55
CA HIS A 7 -6.27 7.62 -19.30
C HIS A 7 -5.72 6.58 -20.27
N ALA A 8 -4.73 6.96 -21.07
CA ALA A 8 -4.20 6.08 -22.10
C ALA A 8 -3.48 4.86 -21.52
N PHE A 9 -2.71 5.07 -20.45
CA PHE A 9 -1.97 3.98 -19.79
C PHE A 9 -2.69 3.48 -18.54
N GLY A 10 -3.40 4.37 -17.87
CA GLY A 10 -4.07 4.06 -16.61
C GLY A 10 -5.08 2.94 -16.76
N SER A 11 -5.91 2.99 -17.80
CA SER A 11 -6.90 1.94 -18.04
C SER A 11 -6.26 0.59 -18.27
N ALA A 12 -5.22 0.55 -19.10
CA ALA A 12 -4.51 -0.69 -19.37
C ALA A 12 -3.86 -1.27 -18.13
N LEU A 13 -3.24 -0.41 -17.30
CA LEU A 13 -2.62 -0.85 -16.06
C LEU A 13 -3.64 -1.36 -15.06
N LEU A 14 -4.78 -0.69 -14.94
CA LEU A 14 -5.84 -1.13 -14.01
C LEU A 14 -6.46 -2.45 -14.44
N ASP A 15 -6.45 -2.75 -15.74
CA ASP A 15 -6.97 -4.01 -16.25
C ASP A 15 -5.94 -5.14 -16.13
N GLU A 16 -4.69 -4.81 -15.86
CA GLU A 16 -3.64 -5.80 -15.68
C GLU A 16 -3.83 -6.51 -14.32
N PRO A 17 -4.04 -7.85 -14.32
CA PRO A 17 -4.33 -8.56 -13.08
C PRO A 17 -3.28 -8.38 -12.00
N THR A 18 -2.00 -8.38 -12.35
CA THR A 18 -0.91 -8.20 -11.39
C THR A 18 -0.99 -6.86 -10.69
N ILE A 19 -1.28 -5.80 -11.45
CA ILE A 19 -1.44 -4.46 -10.88
C ILE A 19 -2.63 -4.42 -9.93
N ARG A 20 -3.74 -5.03 -10.33
CA ARG A 20 -4.95 -5.05 -9.50
C ARG A 20 -4.71 -5.79 -8.20
N PHE A 21 -4.03 -6.94 -8.25
CA PHE A 21 -3.70 -7.68 -7.05
C PHE A 21 -2.76 -6.90 -6.14
N THR A 22 -1.79 -6.22 -6.71
CA THR A 22 -0.85 -5.39 -5.94
C THR A 22 -1.59 -4.27 -5.23
N LEU A 23 -2.50 -3.59 -5.92
CA LEU A 23 -3.30 -2.52 -5.31
C LEU A 23 -4.19 -3.07 -4.19
N ALA A 24 -4.79 -4.23 -4.39
CA ALA A 24 -5.60 -4.88 -3.36
C ALA A 24 -4.77 -5.24 -2.14
N ASP A 25 -3.57 -5.76 -2.35
CA ASP A 25 -2.65 -6.08 -1.25
C ASP A 25 -2.26 -4.85 -0.45
N MET A 26 -1.98 -3.75 -1.16
CA MET A 26 -1.63 -2.48 -0.51
C MET A 26 -2.80 -1.96 0.33
N ALA A 27 -4.01 -1.98 -0.22
CA ALA A 27 -5.20 -1.54 0.49
C ALA A 27 -5.47 -2.42 1.72
N THR A 28 -5.30 -3.72 1.59
CA THR A 28 -5.47 -4.66 2.69
C THR A 28 -4.44 -4.39 3.78
N GLY A 29 -3.19 -4.17 3.40
CA GLY A 29 -2.12 -3.87 4.37
C GLY A 29 -2.41 -2.59 5.15
N LEU A 30 -2.88 -1.55 4.48
CA LEU A 30 -3.21 -0.29 5.15
C LEU A 30 -4.40 -0.47 6.09
N GLU A 31 -5.43 -1.19 5.67
CA GLU A 31 -6.61 -1.41 6.50
C GLU A 31 -6.30 -2.25 7.72
N THR A 32 -5.55 -3.34 7.55
CA THR A 32 -5.16 -4.19 8.67
C THR A 32 -4.25 -3.46 9.65
N SER A 33 -3.37 -2.61 9.15
CA SER A 33 -2.52 -1.76 10.00
C SER A 33 -3.35 -0.80 10.83
N ARG A 34 -4.36 -0.19 10.24
CA ARG A 34 -5.27 0.70 10.95
C ARG A 34 -6.00 -0.03 12.06
N LEU A 35 -6.52 -1.21 11.76
CA LEU A 35 -7.22 -2.03 12.75
C LEU A 35 -6.31 -2.44 13.90
N MET A 36 -5.06 -2.77 13.60
CA MET A 36 -4.09 -3.14 14.62
C MET A 36 -3.75 -1.95 15.52
N LEU A 37 -3.59 -0.77 14.94
CA LEU A 37 -3.36 0.45 15.71
C LEU A 37 -4.53 0.78 16.62
N TRP A 38 -5.73 0.64 16.12
CA TRP A 38 -6.94 0.89 16.91
C TRP A 38 -7.04 -0.08 18.07
N ARG A 39 -6.74 -1.35 17.83
CA ARG A 39 -6.75 -2.37 18.90
C ARG A 39 -5.76 -2.02 19.99
N ALA A 40 -4.55 -1.62 19.63
CA ALA A 40 -3.53 -1.24 20.60
C ALA A 40 -3.92 0.03 21.36
N ALA A 41 -4.43 1.04 20.67
CA ALA A 41 -4.85 2.28 21.28
C ALA A 41 -6.01 2.06 22.27
N SER A 42 -6.98 1.24 21.90
CA SER A 42 -8.09 0.89 22.78
C SER A 42 -7.61 0.18 24.03
N ALA A 43 -6.63 -0.70 23.90
CA ALA A 43 -6.07 -1.40 25.04
C ALA A 43 -5.36 -0.44 25.99
N LEU A 44 -4.63 0.54 25.44
CA LEU A 44 -3.98 1.56 26.27
C LEU A 44 -5.00 2.40 27.03
N ASP A 45 -6.03 2.86 26.36
CA ASP A 45 -7.07 3.70 26.98
C ASP A 45 -7.83 2.93 28.07
N ALA A 46 -8.09 1.66 27.86
CA ALA A 46 -8.83 0.83 28.81
C ALA A 46 -7.97 0.29 29.95
N GLY A 47 -6.64 0.47 29.87
CA GLY A 47 -5.74 -0.14 30.86
C GLY A 47 -5.75 -1.66 30.78
N ASP A 48 -5.92 -2.22 29.58
CA ASP A 48 -5.96 -3.65 29.34
C ASP A 48 -4.67 -4.32 29.82
N PRO A 49 -4.74 -5.47 30.51
CA PRO A 49 -3.53 -6.20 30.93
C PRO A 49 -2.60 -6.54 29.76
N ASP A 50 -3.14 -6.71 28.55
CA ASP A 50 -2.37 -7.07 27.36
C ASP A 50 -1.88 -5.85 26.57
N LYS A 51 -2.02 -4.65 27.10
CA LYS A 51 -1.70 -3.43 26.36
C LYS A 51 -0.26 -3.37 25.84
N VAL A 52 0.69 -3.85 26.64
CA VAL A 52 2.09 -3.83 26.23
C VAL A 52 2.34 -4.75 25.05
N GLU A 53 1.80 -5.96 25.13
CA GLU A 53 1.92 -6.92 24.03
C GLU A 53 1.24 -6.41 22.76
N LEU A 54 0.06 -5.84 22.89
CA LEU A 54 -0.69 -5.33 21.77
C LEU A 54 0.04 -4.15 21.10
N CYS A 55 0.64 -3.28 21.90
CA CYS A 55 1.44 -2.17 21.35
C CYS A 55 2.68 -2.67 20.64
N ALA A 56 3.35 -3.69 21.19
CA ALA A 56 4.51 -4.27 20.54
C ALA A 56 4.14 -4.95 19.22
N MET A 57 3.03 -5.67 19.20
CA MET A 57 2.50 -6.29 17.99
C MET A 57 2.17 -5.24 16.94
N ALA A 58 1.49 -4.19 17.34
CA ALA A 58 1.11 -3.11 16.43
C ALA A 58 2.35 -2.44 15.83
N LYS A 59 3.34 -2.14 16.66
CA LYS A 59 4.57 -1.51 16.18
C LYS A 59 5.24 -2.37 15.12
N ARG A 60 5.41 -3.64 15.41
CA ARG A 60 6.08 -4.54 14.47
C ARG A 60 5.28 -4.71 13.18
N TYR A 61 4.01 -5.03 13.32
CA TYR A 61 3.15 -5.29 12.17
C TYR A 61 3.02 -4.06 11.27
N VAL A 62 2.72 -2.91 11.87
CA VAL A 62 2.51 -1.69 11.10
C VAL A 62 3.79 -1.25 10.41
N THR A 63 4.93 -1.33 11.11
CA THR A 63 6.21 -0.96 10.51
C THR A 63 6.53 -1.84 9.31
N ASP A 64 6.44 -3.15 9.46
CA ASP A 64 6.75 -4.08 8.38
C ASP A 64 5.77 -3.91 7.21
N THR A 65 4.50 -3.74 7.52
CA THR A 65 3.46 -3.59 6.50
C THR A 65 3.61 -2.28 5.75
N CYS A 66 3.93 -1.20 6.44
CA CYS A 66 4.15 0.08 5.79
C CYS A 66 5.36 0.05 4.85
N PHE A 67 6.43 -0.64 5.24
CA PHE A 67 7.57 -0.85 4.35
C PHE A 67 7.15 -1.61 3.10
N ASP A 68 6.39 -2.68 3.27
CA ASP A 68 5.92 -3.48 2.14
C ASP A 68 5.03 -2.67 1.21
N VAL A 69 4.10 -1.90 1.77
CA VAL A 69 3.21 -1.05 0.98
C VAL A 69 4.01 0.02 0.23
N ALA A 70 4.96 0.66 0.90
CA ALA A 70 5.80 1.67 0.28
C ALA A 70 6.63 1.08 -0.87
N ASP A 71 7.17 -0.12 -0.66
CA ASP A 71 7.94 -0.79 -1.71
C ASP A 71 7.06 -1.10 -2.92
N LYS A 72 5.87 -1.62 -2.69
CA LYS A 72 4.92 -1.89 -3.78
C LYS A 72 4.54 -0.61 -4.53
N ALA A 73 4.32 0.48 -3.78
CA ALA A 73 4.00 1.76 -4.38
C ALA A 73 5.14 2.27 -5.27
N LEU A 74 6.36 2.14 -4.79
CA LEU A 74 7.54 2.52 -5.59
C LEU A 74 7.64 1.68 -6.85
N GLN A 75 7.40 0.40 -6.75
CA GLN A 75 7.44 -0.49 -7.90
C GLN A 75 6.38 -0.12 -8.93
N LEU A 76 5.17 0.20 -8.48
CA LEU A 76 4.11 0.64 -9.38
C LEU A 76 4.47 1.95 -10.07
N HIS A 77 4.99 2.92 -9.32
CA HIS A 77 5.42 4.19 -9.88
C HIS A 77 6.57 4.01 -10.86
N GLY A 78 7.53 3.19 -10.50
CA GLY A 78 8.68 2.90 -11.37
C GLY A 78 8.23 2.26 -12.67
N GLY A 79 7.38 1.25 -12.58
CA GLY A 79 6.84 0.58 -13.75
C GLY A 79 6.03 1.51 -14.63
N TYR A 80 5.18 2.32 -14.01
CA TYR A 80 4.37 3.29 -14.74
C TYR A 80 5.25 4.34 -15.41
N GLY A 81 6.24 4.85 -14.69
CA GLY A 81 7.16 5.83 -15.22
C GLY A 81 7.95 5.30 -16.41
N TYR A 82 8.42 4.06 -16.29
CA TYR A 82 9.13 3.41 -17.38
C TYR A 82 8.26 3.29 -18.63
N LEU A 83 7.04 2.82 -18.46
CA LEU A 83 6.12 2.68 -19.58
C LEU A 83 5.82 4.00 -20.24
N ARG A 84 5.67 5.04 -19.44
CA ARG A 84 5.42 6.39 -19.95
C ARG A 84 6.58 6.92 -20.74
N GLU A 85 7.79 6.78 -20.22
CA GLU A 85 9.00 7.23 -20.92
C GLU A 85 9.19 6.48 -22.22
N TYR A 86 8.99 5.18 -22.17
CA TYR A 86 9.12 4.34 -23.36
C TYR A 86 8.11 4.76 -24.42
N GLY A 87 6.89 5.03 -24.00
CA GLY A 87 5.86 5.50 -24.91
C GLY A 87 6.20 6.85 -25.56
N LEU A 88 6.74 7.78 -24.75
CA LEU A 88 7.13 9.08 -25.25
C LEU A 88 8.29 8.96 -26.23
N GLU A 89 9.25 8.13 -25.96
CA GLU A 89 10.36 7.92 -26.87
C GLU A 89 9.89 7.38 -28.21
N LYS A 90 8.90 6.54 -28.20
CA LYS A 90 8.34 6.01 -29.44
C LYS A 90 7.58 7.05 -30.23
N ILE A 91 6.96 7.96 -29.55
CA ILE A 91 6.18 9.03 -30.20
C ILE A 91 7.11 10.11 -30.78
N VAL A 92 8.15 10.41 -30.06
CA VAL A 92 9.15 11.39 -30.45
C VAL A 92 10.12 10.79 -31.46
#